data_a7ffc318fcae756c4e320b4752cd6e0c
#
_entry.id   a7ffc318fcae756c4e320b4752cd6e0c
#
_cell.length_a   1.000
_cell.length_b   1.000
_cell.length_c   1.000
_cell.angle_alpha   90.00
_cell.angle_beta   90.00
_cell.angle_gamma   90.00
#
_symmetry.space_group_name_H-M   'P 1'
#
loop_
_entity.id
_entity.type
_entity.pdbx_description
1 polymer ?
#
loop_
_entity_poly.entity_id
_entity_poly.type
_entity_poly.pdbx_seq_one_letter_code
_entity_poly.pdbx_strand_id
1 'polypeptide(L)'
;PVNVHYDYRKVGIWQNTESDLAEMAKFAANGTEFAPGDIKIQDVNGDYKITDADKQILGNPRPKLIASMVNTFNYKGFDLSVFLYASFGAMLYNDIYAVEHCGRNGGVKVDYWTPNNPTNAYPRPSIDEERPIYITSTYYEKADFLRVKTMTLGYTLPKTLTNKFLVEKLRVYFTAQNPFIFTNYTGIDPEAAKVNSAGNPETN
;
A
#
# COMPACT_ATOMS: atom_id res chain seq x y z
N PRO A 1 -22.15 3.35 -10.49
CA PRO A 1 -21.16 4.15 -9.78
C PRO A 1 -19.82 3.42 -9.83
N VAL A 2 -18.83 4.07 -10.36
CA VAL A 2 -17.47 3.53 -10.36
C VAL A 2 -16.98 3.66 -8.93
N ASN A 3 -16.54 2.57 -8.31
CA ASN A 3 -15.98 2.60 -6.97
C ASN A 3 -14.57 3.20 -7.07
N VAL A 4 -14.43 4.46 -6.68
CA VAL A 4 -13.17 5.21 -6.72
C VAL A 4 -12.94 5.86 -5.36
N HIS A 5 -11.67 6.03 -5.00
CA HIS A 5 -11.30 6.87 -3.88
C HIS A 5 -11.35 8.33 -4.31
N TYR A 6 -12.28 9.07 -3.75
CA TYR A 6 -12.51 10.49 -4.02
C TYR A 6 -12.28 11.28 -2.74
N ASP A 7 -11.16 11.98 -2.69
CA ASP A 7 -10.72 12.70 -1.49
C ASP A 7 -9.68 13.78 -1.88
N TYR A 8 -9.19 14.51 -0.89
CA TYR A 8 -8.10 15.44 -1.05
C TYR A 8 -6.79 14.71 -1.37
N ARG A 9 -5.98 15.31 -2.24
CA ARG A 9 -4.65 14.79 -2.55
C ARG A 9 -3.59 15.47 -1.71
N LYS A 10 -2.91 14.70 -0.87
CA LYS A 10 -1.71 15.15 -0.18
C LYS A 10 -0.57 15.36 -1.20
N VAL A 11 0.05 16.53 -1.16
CA VAL A 11 1.24 16.85 -1.97
C VAL A 11 2.52 16.99 -1.13
N GLY A 12 2.37 17.02 0.20
CA GLY A 12 3.50 17.08 1.12
C GLY A 12 3.07 17.43 2.54
N ILE A 13 4.02 17.95 3.28
CA ILE A 13 3.84 18.61 4.58
C ILE A 13 4.37 20.03 4.43
N TRP A 14 3.62 21.01 4.92
CA TRP A 14 4.06 22.39 4.94
C TRP A 14 5.40 22.53 5.69
N GLN A 15 6.42 23.05 5.02
CA GLN A 15 7.73 23.24 5.60
C GLN A 15 7.89 24.67 6.15
N ASN A 16 8.91 24.86 6.98
CA ASN A 16 9.28 26.18 7.47
C ASN A 16 10.27 26.88 6.49
N THR A 17 9.92 26.88 5.19
CA THR A 17 10.67 27.56 4.13
C THR A 17 10.01 28.88 3.77
N GLU A 18 10.78 29.83 3.25
CA GLU A 18 10.25 31.13 2.82
C GLU A 18 9.15 30.98 1.77
N SER A 19 9.32 30.02 0.83
CA SER A 19 8.32 29.74 -0.21
C SER A 19 7.00 29.19 0.36
N ASP A 20 7.08 28.22 1.31
CA ASP A 20 5.88 27.65 1.90
C ASP A 20 5.17 28.66 2.83
N LEU A 21 5.94 29.46 3.58
CA LEU A 21 5.37 30.53 4.40
C LEU A 21 4.63 31.59 3.55
N ALA A 22 5.20 31.98 2.41
CA ALA A 22 4.57 32.91 1.49
C ALA A 22 3.29 32.32 0.84
N GLU A 23 3.29 31.01 0.56
CA GLU A 23 2.12 30.32 0.03
C GLU A 23 1.03 30.17 1.11
N MET A 24 1.38 29.76 2.34
CA MET A 24 0.45 29.69 3.48
C MET A 24 -0.22 31.05 3.77
N ALA A 25 0.52 32.16 3.62
CA ALA A 25 -0.05 33.50 3.80
C ALA A 25 -1.16 33.81 2.78
N LYS A 26 -1.09 33.26 1.56
CA LYS A 26 -2.17 33.41 0.56
C LYS A 26 -3.41 32.61 0.96
N PHE A 27 -3.24 31.41 1.51
CA PHE A 27 -4.34 30.62 2.04
C PHE A 27 -4.98 31.33 3.22
N ALA A 28 -4.20 31.85 4.16
CA ALA A 28 -4.69 32.61 5.33
C ALA A 28 -5.51 33.85 4.92
N ALA A 29 -5.05 34.59 3.89
CA ALA A 29 -5.80 35.73 3.35
C ALA A 29 -7.18 35.35 2.76
N ASN A 30 -7.36 34.07 2.41
CA ASN A 30 -8.60 33.51 1.88
C ASN A 30 -9.38 32.67 2.90
N GLY A 31 -8.98 32.69 4.17
CA GLY A 31 -9.72 32.04 5.28
C GLY A 31 -9.36 30.59 5.54
N THR A 32 -8.27 30.08 4.97
CA THR A 32 -7.73 28.75 5.28
C THR A 32 -6.36 28.90 5.95
N GLU A 33 -6.29 28.64 7.24
CA GLU A 33 -5.04 28.77 8.01
C GLU A 33 -4.27 27.46 8.04
N PHE A 34 -2.99 27.53 7.72
CA PHE A 34 -2.03 26.45 7.85
C PHE A 34 -0.81 26.90 8.65
N ALA A 35 -0.14 25.93 9.26
CA ALA A 35 1.13 26.14 9.92
C ALA A 35 2.19 25.13 9.44
N PRO A 36 3.48 25.42 9.60
CA PRO A 36 4.54 24.43 9.31
C PRO A 36 4.30 23.12 10.05
N GLY A 37 4.40 22.00 9.33
CA GLY A 37 4.08 20.67 9.83
C GLY A 37 2.65 20.19 9.55
N ASP A 38 1.77 21.04 9.05
CA ASP A 38 0.44 20.61 8.63
C ASP A 38 0.49 19.90 7.27
N ILE A 39 -0.54 19.11 6.96
CA ILE A 39 -0.64 18.42 5.69
C ILE A 39 -0.90 19.42 4.57
N LYS A 40 -0.03 19.40 3.55
CA LYS A 40 -0.20 20.20 2.34
C LYS A 40 -1.08 19.47 1.35
N ILE A 41 -2.26 20.02 1.07
CA ILE A 41 -3.25 19.51 0.12
C ILE A 41 -3.10 20.27 -1.21
N GLN A 42 -3.36 19.56 -2.30
CA GLN A 42 -3.41 20.16 -3.62
C GLN A 42 -4.63 21.07 -3.74
N ASP A 43 -4.40 22.35 -3.96
CA ASP A 43 -5.41 23.29 -4.44
C ASP A 43 -5.58 23.06 -5.94
N VAL A 44 -6.74 22.55 -6.35
CA VAL A 44 -7.01 22.11 -7.72
C VAL A 44 -7.43 23.29 -8.59
N ASN A 45 -8.18 24.23 -8.04
CA ASN A 45 -8.73 25.36 -8.77
C ASN A 45 -7.87 26.63 -8.66
N GLY A 46 -6.89 26.66 -7.74
CA GLY A 46 -5.95 27.76 -7.57
C GLY A 46 -6.52 28.98 -6.84
N ASP A 47 -7.58 28.80 -6.05
CA ASP A 47 -8.25 29.90 -5.35
C ASP A 47 -7.69 30.17 -3.93
N TYR A 48 -6.67 29.42 -3.53
CA TYR A 48 -6.07 29.43 -2.18
C TYR A 48 -7.07 29.16 -1.06
N LYS A 49 -8.03 28.26 -1.32
CA LYS A 49 -8.94 27.70 -0.33
C LYS A 49 -8.99 26.20 -0.50
N ILE A 50 -9.07 25.46 0.58
CA ILE A 50 -9.32 24.00 0.50
C ILE A 50 -10.78 23.75 0.82
N THR A 51 -11.50 23.34 -0.20
CA THR A 51 -12.94 23.07 -0.18
C THR A 51 -13.24 21.73 -0.84
N ASP A 52 -14.50 21.32 -0.85
CA ASP A 52 -14.89 20.10 -1.58
C ASP A 52 -14.61 20.15 -3.08
N ALA A 53 -14.37 21.34 -3.64
CA ALA A 53 -13.96 21.51 -5.05
C ALA A 53 -12.54 20.99 -5.33
N ASP A 54 -11.71 20.85 -4.28
CA ASP A 54 -10.34 20.36 -4.38
C ASP A 54 -10.22 18.84 -4.23
N LYS A 55 -11.35 18.19 -3.93
CA LYS A 55 -11.40 16.73 -3.95
C LYS A 55 -11.28 16.21 -5.37
N GLN A 56 -10.54 15.14 -5.52
CA GLN A 56 -10.29 14.52 -6.81
C GLN A 56 -10.24 13.00 -6.71
N ILE A 57 -10.34 12.32 -7.84
CA ILE A 57 -10.15 10.88 -7.89
C ILE A 57 -8.67 10.57 -7.63
N LEU A 58 -8.38 9.95 -6.50
CA LEU A 58 -7.03 9.55 -6.13
C LEU A 58 -6.64 8.23 -6.79
N GLY A 59 -7.57 7.30 -6.87
CA GLY A 59 -7.35 6.00 -7.44
C GLY A 59 -8.58 5.10 -7.41
N ASN A 60 -8.36 3.84 -7.75
CA ASN A 60 -9.40 2.82 -7.79
C ASN A 60 -8.91 1.60 -6.99
N PRO A 61 -9.74 1.00 -6.13
CA PRO A 61 -9.37 -0.23 -5.42
C PRO A 61 -9.22 -1.45 -6.35
N ARG A 62 -9.71 -1.37 -7.58
CA ARG A 62 -9.57 -2.45 -8.56
C ARG A 62 -8.26 -2.30 -9.32
N PRO A 63 -7.51 -3.40 -9.49
CA PRO A 63 -6.30 -3.38 -10.29
C PRO A 63 -6.61 -3.09 -11.76
N LYS A 64 -5.69 -2.41 -12.42
CA LYS A 64 -5.75 -2.15 -13.87
C LYS A 64 -5.19 -3.31 -14.68
N LEU A 65 -4.28 -4.07 -14.09
CA LEU A 65 -3.62 -5.22 -14.72
C LEU A 65 -3.46 -6.33 -13.69
N ILE A 66 -3.87 -7.54 -14.07
CA ILE A 66 -3.57 -8.78 -13.35
C ILE A 66 -2.82 -9.67 -14.33
N ALA A 67 -1.70 -10.23 -13.89
CA ALA A 67 -0.90 -11.16 -14.65
C ALA A 67 -0.55 -12.39 -13.82
N SER A 68 -0.45 -13.54 -14.47
CA SER A 68 0.01 -14.75 -13.83
C SER A 68 0.88 -15.57 -14.78
N MET A 69 1.85 -16.30 -14.22
CA MET A 69 2.77 -17.13 -14.97
C MET A 69 3.15 -18.37 -14.16
N VAL A 70 3.15 -19.52 -14.82
CA VAL A 70 3.69 -20.76 -14.26
C VAL A 70 4.96 -21.12 -15.02
N ASN A 71 6.06 -21.29 -14.29
CA ASN A 71 7.33 -21.78 -14.83
C ASN A 71 7.59 -23.16 -14.30
N THR A 72 7.94 -24.09 -15.19
CA THR A 72 8.29 -25.45 -14.82
C THR A 72 9.65 -25.81 -15.43
N PHE A 73 10.56 -26.28 -14.57
CA PHE A 73 11.90 -26.68 -14.92
C PHE A 73 12.11 -28.15 -14.56
N ASN A 74 12.65 -28.93 -15.47
CA ASN A 74 12.95 -30.35 -15.25
C ASN A 74 14.42 -30.63 -15.57
N TYR A 75 15.13 -31.22 -14.63
CA TYR A 75 16.54 -31.57 -14.84
C TYR A 75 16.95 -32.78 -14.00
N LYS A 76 17.41 -33.85 -14.66
CA LYS A 76 17.97 -35.07 -14.03
C LYS A 76 17.14 -35.61 -12.83
N GLY A 77 15.82 -35.69 -12.99
CA GLY A 77 14.89 -36.17 -11.94
C GLY A 77 14.40 -35.12 -10.99
N PHE A 78 15.00 -33.91 -11.00
CA PHE A 78 14.43 -32.74 -10.31
C PHE A 78 13.37 -32.09 -11.17
N ASP A 79 12.31 -31.64 -10.53
CA ASP A 79 11.28 -30.78 -11.10
C ASP A 79 11.03 -29.60 -10.16
N LEU A 80 11.05 -28.40 -10.73
CA LEU A 80 10.72 -27.16 -10.05
C LEU A 80 9.54 -26.50 -10.77
N SER A 81 8.47 -26.22 -10.05
CA SER A 81 7.34 -25.44 -10.55
C SER A 81 7.16 -24.18 -9.69
N VAL A 82 7.07 -23.02 -10.35
CA VAL A 82 6.87 -21.73 -9.69
C VAL A 82 5.69 -21.04 -10.32
N PHE A 83 4.67 -20.74 -9.51
CA PHE A 83 3.50 -19.95 -9.89
C PHE A 83 3.66 -18.52 -9.37
N LEU A 84 3.75 -17.58 -10.30
CA LEU A 84 3.82 -16.14 -10.07
C LEU A 84 2.46 -15.50 -10.32
N TYR A 85 2.10 -14.55 -9.49
CA TYR A 85 0.89 -13.75 -9.62
C TYR A 85 1.23 -12.29 -9.34
N ALA A 86 0.78 -11.39 -10.19
CA ALA A 86 1.01 -9.96 -10.07
C ALA A 86 -0.29 -9.17 -10.25
N SER A 87 -0.41 -8.09 -9.50
CA SER A 87 -1.54 -7.15 -9.56
C SER A 87 -0.98 -5.73 -9.52
N PHE A 88 -1.41 -4.88 -10.47
CA PHE A 88 -0.92 -3.52 -10.62
C PHE A 88 -2.05 -2.52 -10.82
N GLY A 89 -1.86 -1.32 -10.29
CA GLY A 89 -2.71 -0.16 -10.50
C GLY A 89 -3.91 -0.09 -9.56
N ALA A 90 -3.96 -0.94 -8.53
CA ALA A 90 -4.89 -0.78 -7.41
C ALA A 90 -4.37 0.27 -6.42
N MET A 91 -5.30 0.98 -5.79
CA MET A 91 -5.05 1.85 -4.65
C MET A 91 -5.95 1.40 -3.50
N LEU A 92 -5.39 1.21 -2.33
CA LEU A 92 -6.13 0.81 -1.13
C LEU A 92 -6.05 1.89 -0.07
N TYR A 93 -7.09 1.95 0.74
CA TYR A 93 -7.07 2.69 1.99
C TYR A 93 -6.46 1.77 3.07
N ASN A 94 -5.38 2.22 3.70
CA ASN A 94 -4.66 1.45 4.71
C ASN A 94 -5.25 1.71 6.10
N ASP A 95 -6.25 0.91 6.47
CA ASP A 95 -6.96 1.05 7.77
C ASP A 95 -6.02 0.87 8.96
N ILE A 96 -5.03 -0.01 8.86
CA ILE A 96 -4.07 -0.25 9.95
C ILE A 96 -3.24 1.00 10.17
N TYR A 97 -2.75 1.60 9.10
CA TYR A 97 -2.02 2.86 9.18
C TYR A 97 -2.91 3.96 9.77
N ALA A 98 -4.20 3.98 9.41
CA ALA A 98 -5.17 4.95 9.90
C ALA A 98 -5.44 4.83 11.40
N VAL A 99 -5.46 3.61 11.94
CA VAL A 99 -5.73 3.32 13.35
C VAL A 99 -4.48 3.44 14.21
N GLU A 100 -3.38 2.81 13.77
CA GLU A 100 -2.16 2.68 14.57
C GLU A 100 -1.29 3.94 14.59
N HIS A 101 -1.43 4.82 13.58
CA HIS A 101 -0.63 6.03 13.43
C HIS A 101 -1.35 7.29 13.91
N CYS A 102 -2.63 7.20 14.28
CA CYS A 102 -3.40 8.32 14.74
C CYS A 102 -3.65 8.33 16.24
N GLY A 103 -3.65 9.53 16.78
CA GLY A 103 -4.06 9.79 18.16
C GLY A 103 -3.00 9.46 19.22
N ARG A 104 -3.39 9.71 20.46
CA ARG A 104 -2.51 9.56 21.64
C ARG A 104 -2.14 8.11 21.95
N ASN A 105 -2.88 7.16 21.41
CA ASN A 105 -2.74 5.75 21.66
C ASN A 105 -2.10 5.00 20.47
N GLY A 106 -1.58 5.72 19.49
CA GLY A 106 -0.87 5.12 18.37
C GLY A 106 0.32 4.28 18.84
N GLY A 107 0.33 3.00 18.47
CA GLY A 107 1.35 2.02 18.88
C GLY A 107 2.59 2.00 18.00
N VAL A 108 2.58 2.70 16.87
CA VAL A 108 3.65 2.63 15.87
C VAL A 108 4.50 3.90 15.86
N LYS A 109 5.81 3.71 15.79
CA LYS A 109 6.74 4.83 15.60
C LYS A 109 6.55 5.42 14.21
N VAL A 110 6.16 6.69 14.16
CA VAL A 110 6.02 7.46 12.92
C VAL A 110 7.13 8.47 12.77
N ASP A 111 7.53 8.74 11.53
CA ASP A 111 8.44 9.81 11.17
C ASP A 111 7.64 11.12 11.01
N TYR A 112 7.37 11.78 12.13
CA TYR A 112 6.60 13.03 12.15
C TYR A 112 7.46 14.26 11.95
N TRP A 113 6.84 15.29 11.39
CA TRP A 113 7.49 16.56 11.15
C TRP A 113 7.80 17.31 12.46
N THR A 114 9.02 17.86 12.52
CA THR A 114 9.43 18.88 13.50
C THR A 114 10.32 19.89 12.80
N PRO A 115 10.57 21.08 13.37
CA PRO A 115 11.52 22.05 12.78
C PRO A 115 12.92 21.47 12.54
N ASN A 116 13.33 20.46 13.33
CA ASN A 116 14.61 19.78 13.20
C ASN A 116 14.54 18.48 12.36
N ASN A 117 13.36 18.06 11.98
CA ASN A 117 13.09 16.89 11.13
C ASN A 117 12.06 17.23 10.05
N PRO A 118 12.46 17.94 8.98
CA PRO A 118 11.54 18.39 7.93
C PRO A 118 11.16 17.24 6.99
N THR A 119 10.37 16.30 7.49
CA THR A 119 9.87 15.17 6.73
C THR A 119 8.58 15.48 5.99
N ASN A 120 8.28 14.72 4.92
CA ASN A 120 6.98 14.71 4.24
C ASN A 120 6.15 13.46 4.59
N ALA A 121 6.62 12.62 5.52
CA ALA A 121 5.96 11.36 5.85
C ALA A 121 4.68 11.60 6.68
N TYR A 122 4.81 12.23 7.85
CA TYR A 122 3.71 12.41 8.79
C TYR A 122 3.67 13.86 9.32
N PRO A 123 2.46 14.44 9.54
CA PRO A 123 2.33 15.81 10.02
C PRO A 123 2.86 15.96 11.46
N ARG A 124 3.00 17.22 11.89
CA ARG A 124 3.36 17.54 13.27
C ARG A 124 2.33 16.96 14.25
N PRO A 125 2.77 16.48 15.43
CA PRO A 125 1.84 16.13 16.51
C PRO A 125 1.19 17.39 17.07
N SER A 126 -0.12 17.31 17.38
CA SER A 126 -0.87 18.36 18.06
C SER A 126 -1.35 17.83 19.41
N ILE A 127 -1.35 18.70 20.43
CA ILE A 127 -1.92 18.41 21.75
C ILE A 127 -3.44 18.58 21.71
N ASP A 128 -3.91 19.50 20.88
CA ASP A 128 -5.31 19.92 20.84
C ASP A 128 -6.14 19.10 19.86
N GLU A 129 -5.49 18.47 18.87
CA GLU A 129 -6.14 17.67 17.84
C GLU A 129 -5.64 16.23 17.88
N GLU A 130 -6.54 15.30 18.15
CA GLU A 130 -6.23 13.87 18.12
C GLU A 130 -5.95 13.39 16.70
N ARG A 131 -6.62 13.99 15.72
CA ARG A 131 -6.43 13.70 14.29
C ARG A 131 -6.16 14.99 13.53
N PRO A 132 -4.98 15.14 12.96
CA PRO A 132 -4.67 16.28 12.10
C PRO A 132 -5.68 16.43 10.96
N ILE A 133 -5.99 17.67 10.59
CA ILE A 133 -6.85 17.96 9.44
C ILE A 133 -6.25 17.31 8.18
N TYR A 134 -7.08 16.71 7.34
CA TYR A 134 -6.70 16.01 6.11
C TYR A 134 -5.84 14.74 6.30
N ILE A 135 -5.74 14.21 7.52
CA ILE A 135 -4.94 13.00 7.78
C ILE A 135 -5.37 11.81 6.92
N THR A 136 -6.65 11.70 6.57
CA THR A 136 -7.19 10.66 5.69
C THR A 136 -6.47 10.59 4.35
N SER A 137 -6.03 11.74 3.84
CA SER A 137 -5.28 11.83 2.57
C SER A 137 -3.95 11.08 2.60
N THR A 138 -3.43 10.74 3.77
CA THR A 138 -2.16 10.00 3.95
C THR A 138 -2.33 8.48 3.90
N TYR A 139 -3.56 7.98 3.99
CA TYR A 139 -3.83 6.54 4.11
C TYR A 139 -4.06 5.83 2.78
N TYR A 140 -4.11 6.56 1.68
CA TYR A 140 -4.27 5.98 0.34
C TYR A 140 -2.91 5.57 -0.22
N GLU A 141 -2.72 4.27 -0.45
CA GLU A 141 -1.47 3.71 -0.94
C GLU A 141 -1.68 2.87 -2.20
N LYS A 142 -0.63 2.83 -3.05
CA LYS A 142 -0.59 1.90 -4.17
C LYS A 142 -0.42 0.49 -3.66
N ALA A 143 -1.27 -0.42 -4.13
CA ALA A 143 -1.28 -1.83 -3.74
C ALA A 143 -0.73 -2.74 -4.85
N ASP A 144 0.29 -2.25 -5.55
CA ASP A 144 0.98 -3.03 -6.56
C ASP A 144 1.82 -4.13 -5.90
N PHE A 145 1.72 -5.36 -6.40
CA PHE A 145 2.51 -6.46 -5.86
C PHE A 145 2.81 -7.54 -6.90
N LEU A 146 3.89 -8.27 -6.66
CA LEU A 146 4.25 -9.53 -7.28
C LEU A 146 4.37 -10.59 -6.18
N ARG A 147 3.65 -11.71 -6.30
CA ARG A 147 3.64 -12.79 -5.33
C ARG A 147 4.05 -14.11 -5.96
N VAL A 148 4.91 -14.84 -5.27
CA VAL A 148 5.12 -16.25 -5.54
C VAL A 148 4.02 -17.01 -4.81
N LYS A 149 2.97 -17.44 -5.53
CA LYS A 149 1.81 -18.13 -4.94
C LYS A 149 2.14 -19.54 -4.49
N THR A 150 2.87 -20.26 -5.35
CA THR A 150 3.25 -21.63 -5.06
C THR A 150 4.62 -21.90 -5.66
N MET A 151 5.45 -22.57 -4.89
CA MET A 151 6.74 -23.09 -5.35
C MET A 151 6.84 -24.55 -4.92
N THR A 152 7.00 -25.46 -5.89
CA THR A 152 7.13 -26.89 -5.64
C THR A 152 8.45 -27.36 -6.21
N LEU A 153 9.27 -27.97 -5.36
CA LEU A 153 10.48 -28.66 -5.75
C LEU A 153 10.27 -30.16 -5.53
N GLY A 154 10.38 -30.93 -6.59
CA GLY A 154 10.26 -32.39 -6.55
C GLY A 154 11.54 -33.08 -6.99
N TYR A 155 11.73 -34.31 -6.54
CA TYR A 155 12.77 -35.21 -7.04
C TYR A 155 12.19 -36.61 -7.24
N THR A 156 12.32 -37.12 -8.46
CA THR A 156 11.95 -38.47 -8.81
C THR A 156 13.18 -39.35 -8.73
N LEU A 157 13.15 -40.36 -7.87
CA LEU A 157 14.26 -41.28 -7.70
C LEU A 157 14.49 -42.13 -8.97
N PRO A 158 15.73 -42.39 -9.32
CA PRO A 158 16.04 -43.24 -10.46
C PRO A 158 15.61 -44.71 -10.22
N LYS A 159 15.18 -45.39 -11.29
CA LYS A 159 14.71 -46.77 -11.21
C LYS A 159 15.73 -47.75 -10.62
N THR A 160 17.00 -47.48 -10.74
CA THR A 160 18.10 -48.27 -10.14
C THR A 160 18.02 -48.35 -8.61
N LEU A 161 17.45 -47.30 -7.98
CA LEU A 161 17.21 -47.29 -6.53
C LEU A 161 15.83 -47.84 -6.16
N THR A 162 14.78 -47.45 -6.88
CA THR A 162 13.42 -47.83 -6.55
C THR A 162 13.15 -49.32 -6.74
N ASN A 163 13.77 -49.95 -7.74
CA ASN A 163 13.66 -51.41 -7.97
C ASN A 163 14.14 -52.24 -6.78
N LYS A 164 15.08 -51.73 -5.96
CA LYS A 164 15.54 -52.44 -4.75
C LYS A 164 14.46 -52.58 -3.69
N PHE A 165 13.45 -51.71 -3.72
CA PHE A 165 12.34 -51.64 -2.78
C PHE A 165 11.04 -52.13 -3.41
N LEU A 166 11.05 -52.72 -4.61
CA LEU A 166 9.87 -53.14 -5.38
C LEU A 166 8.87 -52.02 -5.63
N VAL A 167 9.36 -50.78 -5.72
CA VAL A 167 8.58 -49.57 -5.99
C VAL A 167 8.81 -49.14 -7.43
N GLU A 168 7.76 -49.01 -8.21
CA GLU A 168 7.84 -48.66 -9.62
C GLU A 168 8.32 -47.23 -9.85
N LYS A 169 7.81 -46.28 -9.01
CA LYS A 169 8.17 -44.87 -9.06
C LYS A 169 8.03 -44.24 -7.66
N LEU A 170 9.07 -43.53 -7.23
CA LEU A 170 9.03 -42.77 -6.00
C LEU A 170 9.45 -41.31 -6.30
N ARG A 171 8.56 -40.39 -6.01
CA ARG A 171 8.81 -38.94 -6.09
C ARG A 171 8.60 -38.33 -4.72
N VAL A 172 9.59 -37.59 -4.23
CA VAL A 172 9.51 -36.77 -3.03
C VAL A 172 9.41 -35.33 -3.46
N TYR A 173 8.57 -34.54 -2.84
CA TYR A 173 8.45 -33.11 -3.16
C TYR A 173 8.20 -32.27 -1.90
N PHE A 174 8.59 -31.03 -2.01
CA PHE A 174 8.31 -29.97 -1.04
C PHE A 174 7.54 -28.86 -1.75
N THR A 175 6.46 -28.39 -1.12
CA THR A 175 5.66 -27.28 -1.63
C THR A 175 5.58 -26.17 -0.58
N ALA A 176 5.93 -24.96 -1.00
CA ALA A 176 5.73 -23.74 -0.24
C ALA A 176 4.60 -22.92 -0.89
N GLN A 177 3.66 -22.47 -0.05
CA GLN A 177 2.57 -21.58 -0.47
C GLN A 177 2.84 -20.16 0.02
N ASN A 178 2.66 -19.18 -0.87
CA ASN A 178 2.89 -17.76 -0.63
C ASN A 178 4.27 -17.46 0.01
N PRO A 179 5.38 -18.10 -0.41
CA PRO A 179 6.66 -17.94 0.25
C PRO A 179 7.23 -16.53 0.15
N PHE A 180 6.89 -15.77 -0.90
CA PHE A 180 7.42 -14.44 -1.13
C PHE A 180 6.36 -13.50 -1.70
N ILE A 181 6.38 -12.24 -1.22
CA ILE A 181 5.65 -11.11 -1.80
C ILE A 181 6.60 -9.92 -1.96
N PHE A 182 6.51 -9.24 -3.08
CA PHE A 182 7.24 -8.02 -3.39
C PHE A 182 6.23 -6.90 -3.58
N THR A 183 6.20 -5.93 -2.69
CA THR A 183 5.26 -4.81 -2.69
C THR A 183 5.85 -3.62 -1.93
N ASN A 184 5.40 -2.43 -2.27
CA ASN A 184 5.65 -1.20 -1.50
C ASN A 184 4.45 -0.83 -0.60
N TYR A 185 3.38 -1.62 -0.60
CA TYR A 185 2.24 -1.42 0.27
C TYR A 185 2.64 -1.70 1.73
N THR A 186 2.33 -0.75 2.63
CA THR A 186 2.76 -0.82 4.03
C THR A 186 1.77 -1.56 4.94
N GLY A 187 0.56 -1.85 4.45
CA GLY A 187 -0.42 -2.67 5.16
C GLY A 187 -0.03 -4.15 5.19
N ILE A 188 -0.85 -4.97 5.86
CA ILE A 188 -0.54 -6.40 6.08
C ILE A 188 -0.45 -7.16 4.77
N ASP A 189 -1.43 -7.02 3.89
CA ASP A 189 -1.48 -7.76 2.62
C ASP A 189 -2.26 -6.98 1.56
N PRO A 190 -1.63 -6.59 0.45
CA PRO A 190 -2.31 -5.85 -0.62
C PRO A 190 -3.39 -6.68 -1.35
N GLU A 191 -3.40 -8.01 -1.17
CA GLU A 191 -4.40 -8.91 -1.75
C GLU A 191 -5.58 -9.16 -0.81
N ALA A 192 -5.41 -8.94 0.50
CA ALA A 192 -6.43 -9.20 1.52
C ALA A 192 -7.43 -8.02 1.68
N ALA A 193 -7.50 -7.10 0.71
CA ALA A 193 -8.53 -6.07 0.73
C ALA A 193 -9.91 -6.76 0.82
N LYS A 194 -10.57 -6.57 1.95
CA LYS A 194 -11.93 -7.07 2.15
C LYS A 194 -12.84 -6.42 1.11
N VAL A 195 -13.54 -7.24 0.38
CA VAL A 195 -14.63 -6.80 -0.47
C VAL A 195 -15.95 -7.16 0.23
N ASN A 196 -16.86 -6.22 0.33
CA ASN A 196 -18.20 -6.52 0.81
C ASN A 196 -18.95 -7.42 -0.18
N SER A 197 -20.10 -7.93 0.21
CA SER A 197 -20.94 -8.82 -0.60
C SER A 197 -21.37 -8.22 -1.96
N ALA A 198 -21.21 -6.91 -2.16
CA ALA A 198 -21.42 -6.22 -3.44
C ALA A 198 -20.13 -6.10 -4.28
N GLY A 199 -19.01 -6.71 -3.85
CA GLY A 199 -17.71 -6.63 -4.52
C GLY A 199 -16.99 -5.28 -4.35
N ASN A 200 -17.44 -4.47 -3.39
CA ASN A 200 -16.78 -3.22 -3.04
C ASN A 200 -15.79 -3.47 -1.90
N PRO A 201 -14.60 -2.81 -1.89
CA PRO A 201 -13.73 -2.85 -0.74
C PRO A 201 -14.50 -2.40 0.50
N GLU A 202 -14.48 -3.19 1.56
CA GLU A 202 -14.98 -2.73 2.85
C GLU A 202 -14.02 -1.67 3.36
N THR A 203 -14.54 -0.48 3.55
CA THR A 203 -13.96 0.49 4.46
C THR A 203 -14.47 0.10 5.85
N ASN A 204 -13.62 -0.49 6.66
CA ASN A 204 -13.91 -0.67 8.08
C ASN A 204 -13.88 0.66 8.80
#